data_49998f2101998571e5e8c7fa714b8101
#
_entry.id   49998f2101998571e5e8c7fa714b8101
#
_cell.length_a   1.000
_cell.length_b   1.000
_cell.length_c   1.000
_cell.angle_alpha   90.00
_cell.angle_beta   90.00
_cell.angle_gamma   90.00
#
_symmetry.space_group_name_H-M   'P 1'
#
loop_
_entity.id
_entity.type
_entity.pdbx_description
1 polymer ?
#
loop_
_entity_poly.entity_id
_entity_poly.type
_entity_poly.pdbx_seq_one_letter_code
_entity_poly.pdbx_strand_id
1 'polypeptide(L)'
;MALPEEVRPGSYLRYDGVQVEVLYLTKDIDTEKEMLVCRDADRKIYTISLLSFLARTEWQGRFLTKYKPLNPPEEAEEPHRRPRQATDYASYAKDLCEHFAEDYRTYRLCVDQKQYFIPKEDFLAIKEDVAFLTTCLKTVLSPYNAFFKGRFMEGLSIRKYAATVGKNRGSVEYIQKKMMAELTEALRLRDETDGRIRLAAPTE
;
A
#
# COMPACT_ATOMS: atom_id res chain seq x y z
N MET A 1 -22.49 -1.32 11.88
CA MET A 1 -21.12 -0.94 11.53
C MET A 1 -20.68 -1.86 10.42
N ALA A 2 -20.17 -1.36 9.30
CA ALA A 2 -19.67 -2.18 8.22
C ALA A 2 -18.28 -2.73 8.60
N LEU A 3 -17.98 -3.98 8.22
CA LEU A 3 -16.62 -4.52 8.33
C LEU A 3 -15.67 -3.70 7.46
N PRO A 4 -14.38 -3.52 7.86
CA PRO A 4 -13.37 -2.98 6.98
C PRO A 4 -13.31 -3.78 5.68
N GLU A 5 -12.95 -3.15 4.56
CA GLU A 5 -12.83 -3.82 3.25
C GLU A 5 -11.91 -5.06 3.31
N GLU A 6 -10.94 -5.04 4.20
CA GLU A 6 -9.95 -6.10 4.41
C GLU A 6 -10.49 -7.33 5.16
N VAL A 7 -11.62 -7.20 5.89
CA VAL A 7 -12.21 -8.29 6.67
C VAL A 7 -13.66 -8.46 6.29
N ARG A 8 -14.01 -9.61 5.71
CA ARG A 8 -15.38 -9.96 5.33
C ARG A 8 -15.97 -10.98 6.29
N PRO A 9 -17.30 -11.03 6.47
CA PRO A 9 -17.94 -12.17 7.14
C PRO A 9 -17.58 -13.45 6.39
N GLY A 10 -17.27 -14.51 7.13
CA GLY A 10 -16.92 -15.80 6.52
C GLY A 10 -15.92 -16.61 7.32
N SER A 11 -15.46 -17.70 6.75
CA SER A 11 -14.57 -18.66 7.40
C SER A 11 -13.11 -18.33 7.15
N TYR A 12 -12.33 -18.38 8.22
CA TYR A 12 -10.90 -18.12 8.24
C TYR A 12 -10.16 -19.29 8.89
N LEU A 13 -8.94 -19.54 8.43
CA LEU A 13 -8.02 -20.50 9.03
C LEU A 13 -6.96 -19.74 9.83
N ARG A 14 -6.85 -20.02 11.12
CA ARG A 14 -5.77 -19.49 11.97
C ARG A 14 -4.47 -20.23 11.63
N TYR A 15 -3.32 -19.59 11.88
CA TYR A 15 -1.99 -20.14 11.57
C TYR A 15 -1.72 -21.54 12.17
N ASP A 16 -2.40 -21.91 13.26
CA ASP A 16 -2.30 -23.21 13.94
C ASP A 16 -3.33 -24.25 13.45
N GLY A 17 -4.06 -23.95 12.37
CA GLY A 17 -5.04 -24.83 11.77
C GLY A 17 -6.45 -24.76 12.36
N VAL A 18 -6.69 -23.85 13.31
CA VAL A 18 -8.03 -23.67 13.89
C VAL A 18 -8.90 -22.85 12.94
N GLN A 19 -10.08 -23.38 12.61
CA GLN A 19 -11.06 -22.67 11.80
C GLN A 19 -11.88 -21.71 12.66
N VAL A 20 -12.07 -20.51 12.15
CA VAL A 20 -12.81 -19.42 12.81
C VAL A 20 -13.74 -18.78 11.80
N GLU A 21 -14.99 -18.58 12.17
CA GLU A 21 -15.96 -17.84 11.36
C GLU A 21 -16.14 -16.43 11.91
N VAL A 22 -15.87 -15.43 11.08
CA VAL A 22 -16.14 -14.02 11.40
C VAL A 22 -17.60 -13.72 11.09
N LEU A 23 -18.34 -13.27 12.08
CA LEU A 23 -19.78 -12.97 11.98
C LEU A 23 -20.01 -11.48 11.69
N TYR A 24 -19.49 -10.58 12.52
CA TYR A 24 -19.65 -9.14 12.37
C TYR A 24 -18.62 -8.35 13.18
N LEU A 25 -18.54 -7.04 12.92
CA LEU A 25 -17.73 -6.08 13.65
C LEU A 25 -18.56 -5.44 14.77
N THR A 26 -17.95 -5.25 15.92
CA THR A 26 -18.50 -4.52 17.06
C THR A 26 -17.46 -3.57 17.64
N LYS A 27 -17.86 -2.76 18.61
CA LYS A 27 -16.92 -1.97 19.43
C LYS A 27 -17.01 -2.42 20.88
N ASP A 28 -15.87 -2.49 21.50
CA ASP A 28 -15.77 -2.63 22.95
C ASP A 28 -16.21 -1.31 23.61
N ILE A 29 -17.12 -1.38 24.57
CA ILE A 29 -17.75 -0.18 25.16
C ILE A 29 -16.76 0.62 26.02
N ASP A 30 -15.85 -0.07 26.69
CA ASP A 30 -14.93 0.57 27.65
C ASP A 30 -13.69 1.13 26.96
N THR A 31 -13.19 0.43 25.93
CA THR A 31 -11.93 0.78 25.26
C THR A 31 -12.12 1.43 23.89
N GLU A 32 -13.35 1.50 23.39
CA GLU A 32 -13.72 1.95 22.03
C GLU A 32 -13.02 1.20 20.89
N LYS A 33 -12.34 0.10 21.20
CA LYS A 33 -11.60 -0.71 20.21
C LYS A 33 -12.56 -1.48 19.32
N GLU A 34 -12.20 -1.60 18.06
CA GLU A 34 -12.91 -2.44 17.11
C GLU A 34 -12.62 -3.92 17.38
N MET A 35 -13.71 -4.69 17.53
CA MET A 35 -13.67 -6.10 17.86
C MET A 35 -14.46 -6.89 16.81
N LEU A 36 -13.93 -8.03 16.42
CA LEU A 36 -14.61 -9.00 15.57
C LEU A 36 -15.32 -10.02 16.47
N VAL A 37 -16.59 -10.26 16.24
CA VAL A 37 -17.32 -11.36 16.83
C VAL A 37 -17.10 -12.59 15.95
N CYS A 38 -16.53 -13.63 16.54
CA CYS A 38 -16.12 -14.84 15.86
C CYS A 38 -16.78 -16.06 16.48
N ARG A 39 -16.89 -17.12 15.69
CA ARG A 39 -17.38 -18.43 16.10
C ARG A 39 -16.36 -19.51 15.74
N ASP A 40 -16.02 -20.40 16.66
CA ASP A 40 -15.16 -21.56 16.38
C ASP A 40 -15.94 -22.77 15.85
N ALA A 41 -15.23 -23.84 15.56
CA ALA A 41 -15.81 -25.11 15.10
C ALA A 41 -16.77 -25.73 16.13
N ASP A 42 -16.56 -25.49 17.42
CA ASP A 42 -17.41 -25.95 18.51
C ASP A 42 -18.62 -25.05 18.74
N ARG A 43 -18.85 -24.08 17.85
CA ARG A 43 -19.92 -23.06 17.91
C ARG A 43 -19.82 -22.10 19.09
N LYS A 44 -18.67 -22.00 19.76
CA LYS A 44 -18.44 -21.01 20.81
C LYS A 44 -18.23 -19.64 20.17
N ILE A 45 -18.90 -18.65 20.74
CA ILE A 45 -18.79 -17.25 20.29
C ILE A 45 -17.81 -16.53 21.21
N TYR A 46 -16.88 -15.79 20.61
CA TYR A 46 -15.89 -14.97 21.30
C TYR A 46 -15.55 -13.72 20.46
N THR A 47 -14.84 -12.81 21.08
CA THR A 47 -14.41 -11.57 20.41
C THR A 47 -12.89 -11.55 20.25
N ILE A 48 -12.44 -11.02 19.12
CA ILE A 48 -11.02 -10.79 18.82
C ILE A 48 -10.88 -9.31 18.44
N SER A 49 -9.88 -8.61 18.98
CA SER A 49 -9.63 -7.25 18.49
C SER A 49 -9.27 -7.29 16.99
N LEU A 50 -9.79 -6.33 16.22
CA LEU A 50 -9.52 -6.23 14.79
C LEU A 50 -7.99 -6.19 14.52
N LEU A 51 -7.25 -5.42 15.34
CA LEU A 51 -5.79 -5.35 15.25
C LEU A 51 -5.13 -6.71 15.48
N SER A 52 -5.61 -7.49 16.46
CA SER A 52 -5.07 -8.85 16.71
C SER A 52 -5.42 -9.83 15.61
N PHE A 53 -6.55 -9.65 14.95
CA PHE A 53 -6.99 -10.48 13.83
C PHE A 53 -6.12 -10.23 12.59
N LEU A 54 -5.86 -8.97 12.27
CA LEU A 54 -5.02 -8.56 11.14
C LEU A 54 -3.52 -8.72 11.41
N ALA A 55 -3.13 -8.96 12.68
CA ALA A 55 -1.72 -9.12 13.06
C ALA A 55 -1.09 -10.34 12.40
N ARG A 56 0.21 -10.23 12.15
CA ARG A 56 1.06 -11.37 11.78
C ARG A 56 1.64 -12.02 13.02
N THR A 57 1.91 -13.29 12.92
CA THR A 57 2.54 -14.07 13.98
C THR A 57 3.74 -14.84 13.41
N GLU A 58 4.76 -15.00 14.21
CA GLU A 58 5.86 -15.91 13.88
C GLU A 58 5.46 -17.33 14.26
N TRP A 59 5.51 -18.24 13.29
CA TRP A 59 5.25 -19.66 13.47
C TRP A 59 6.30 -20.47 12.73
N GLN A 60 7.00 -21.34 13.42
CA GLN A 60 8.08 -22.19 12.89
C GLN A 60 9.12 -21.40 12.08
N GLY A 61 9.51 -20.21 12.56
CA GLY A 61 10.50 -19.34 11.93
C GLY A 61 10.00 -18.60 10.67
N ARG A 62 8.68 -18.60 10.42
CA ARG A 62 8.04 -17.87 9.33
C ARG A 62 7.02 -16.88 9.87
N PHE A 63 6.97 -15.68 9.29
CA PHE A 63 5.92 -14.71 9.57
C PHE A 63 4.71 -15.00 8.71
N LEU A 64 3.58 -15.34 9.36
CA LEU A 64 2.32 -15.70 8.72
C LEU A 64 1.22 -14.72 9.15
N THR A 65 0.26 -14.45 8.28
CA THR A 65 -1.01 -13.83 8.66
C THR A 65 -1.69 -14.72 9.69
N LYS A 66 -2.11 -14.10 10.81
CA LYS A 66 -2.70 -14.87 11.92
C LYS A 66 -3.99 -15.58 11.51
N TYR A 67 -4.75 -14.98 10.62
CA TYR A 67 -5.97 -15.56 10.05
C TYR A 67 -5.98 -15.39 8.53
N LYS A 68 -6.23 -16.47 7.79
CA LYS A 68 -6.30 -16.52 6.34
C LYS A 68 -7.72 -16.91 5.93
N PRO A 69 -8.40 -16.20 5.01
CA PRO A 69 -9.72 -16.61 4.54
C PRO A 69 -9.65 -18.00 3.91
N LEU A 70 -10.61 -18.89 4.28
CA LEU A 70 -10.70 -20.24 3.75
C LEU A 70 -11.25 -20.27 2.32
N ASN A 71 -12.15 -19.35 2.02
CA ASN A 71 -12.63 -19.08 0.68
C ASN A 71 -12.20 -17.65 0.34
N PRO A 72 -10.97 -17.44 -0.16
CA PRO A 72 -10.66 -16.16 -0.72
C PRO A 72 -11.73 -15.87 -1.78
N PRO A 73 -12.31 -14.64 -1.83
CA PRO A 73 -13.12 -14.27 -2.97
C PRO A 73 -12.31 -14.60 -4.21
N GLU A 74 -12.96 -15.23 -5.20
CA GLU A 74 -12.40 -15.51 -6.51
C GLU A 74 -11.60 -14.26 -6.90
N GLU A 75 -10.30 -14.44 -7.03
CA GLU A 75 -9.29 -13.40 -7.03
C GLU A 75 -9.75 -12.18 -7.81
N ALA A 76 -10.23 -11.14 -7.10
CA ALA A 76 -9.82 -9.82 -7.53
C ALA A 76 -8.30 -9.89 -7.41
N GLU A 77 -7.64 -10.07 -8.54
CA GLU A 77 -6.19 -10.11 -8.64
C GLU A 77 -5.67 -9.01 -7.73
N GLU A 78 -5.10 -9.40 -6.54
CA GLU A 78 -4.29 -8.47 -5.81
C GLU A 78 -3.38 -7.88 -6.87
N PRO A 79 -3.24 -6.56 -6.97
CA PRO A 79 -2.28 -6.01 -7.89
C PRO A 79 -0.94 -6.54 -7.43
N HIS A 80 -0.58 -7.73 -7.95
CA HIS A 80 0.76 -8.24 -7.85
C HIS A 80 1.60 -7.08 -8.36
N ARG A 81 2.34 -6.41 -7.47
CA ARG A 81 3.37 -5.49 -7.91
C ARG A 81 4.18 -6.30 -8.91
N ARG A 82 3.92 -6.04 -10.19
CA ARG A 82 4.55 -6.75 -11.30
C ARG A 82 6.03 -6.77 -11.03
N PRO A 83 6.71 -7.92 -11.14
CA PRO A 83 8.14 -7.93 -11.09
C PRO A 83 8.62 -6.88 -12.09
N ARG A 84 9.46 -5.96 -11.64
CA ARG A 84 9.93 -4.80 -12.41
C ARG A 84 10.52 -5.26 -13.75
N GLN A 85 9.67 -5.43 -14.75
CA GLN A 85 10.13 -5.51 -16.14
C GLN A 85 10.29 -4.07 -16.61
N ALA A 86 11.53 -3.66 -16.74
CA ALA A 86 11.99 -2.30 -16.94
C ALA A 86 11.70 -1.75 -18.35
N THR A 87 10.45 -1.61 -18.77
CA THR A 87 10.15 -1.06 -20.08
C THR A 87 9.21 0.14 -20.07
N ASP A 88 8.50 0.42 -18.98
CA ASP A 88 7.64 1.59 -18.91
C ASP A 88 7.83 2.38 -17.61
N TYR A 89 8.88 3.21 -17.59
CA TYR A 89 9.14 4.12 -16.47
C TYR A 89 8.04 5.15 -16.27
N ALA A 90 7.27 5.48 -17.31
CA ALA A 90 6.18 6.43 -17.19
C ALA A 90 5.00 5.83 -16.42
N SER A 91 4.66 4.56 -16.68
CA SER A 91 3.66 3.83 -15.91
C SER A 91 4.13 3.64 -14.46
N TYR A 92 5.37 3.25 -14.25
CA TYR A 92 5.91 3.09 -12.91
C TYR A 92 5.94 4.41 -12.12
N ALA A 93 6.31 5.53 -12.75
CA ALA A 93 6.26 6.85 -12.11
C ALA A 93 4.84 7.22 -11.67
N LYS A 94 3.85 6.88 -12.50
CA LYS A 94 2.44 7.11 -12.18
C LYS A 94 2.00 6.27 -10.99
N ASP A 95 2.25 4.98 -11.02
CA ASP A 95 1.89 4.03 -9.95
C ASP A 95 2.56 4.42 -8.63
N LEU A 96 3.84 4.81 -8.68
CA LEU A 96 4.59 5.28 -7.53
C LEU A 96 3.96 6.52 -6.88
N CYS A 97 3.48 7.49 -7.69
CA CYS A 97 2.80 8.66 -7.18
C CYS A 97 1.42 8.33 -6.61
N GLU A 98 0.65 7.48 -7.28
CA GLU A 98 -0.73 7.14 -6.90
C GLU A 98 -0.77 6.35 -5.58
N HIS A 99 0.20 5.46 -5.34
CA HIS A 99 0.27 4.65 -4.12
C HIS A 99 1.10 5.28 -2.99
N PHE A 100 1.84 6.36 -3.26
CA PHE A 100 2.80 6.92 -2.29
C PHE A 100 2.18 7.23 -0.92
N ALA A 101 0.98 7.78 -0.86
CA ALA A 101 0.35 8.15 0.41
C ALA A 101 0.08 6.93 1.31
N GLU A 102 -0.34 5.82 0.71
CA GLU A 102 -0.61 4.55 1.38
C GLU A 102 0.71 3.86 1.78
N ASP A 103 1.64 3.76 0.85
CA ASP A 103 2.97 3.20 1.07
C ASP A 103 3.73 3.95 2.18
N TYR A 104 3.65 5.28 2.19
CA TYR A 104 4.26 6.09 3.23
C TYR A 104 3.65 5.84 4.61
N ARG A 105 2.31 5.71 4.69
CA ARG A 105 1.63 5.35 5.96
C ARG A 105 2.05 3.97 6.43
N THR A 106 2.04 2.97 5.55
CA THR A 106 2.45 1.59 5.85
C THR A 106 3.90 1.54 6.31
N TYR A 107 4.79 2.22 5.60
CA TYR A 107 6.20 2.35 6.00
C TYR A 107 6.33 2.95 7.40
N ARG A 108 5.67 4.10 7.66
CA ARG A 108 5.71 4.77 8.96
C ARG A 108 5.18 3.87 10.07
N LEU A 109 4.06 3.19 9.83
CA LEU A 109 3.46 2.28 10.81
C LEU A 109 4.42 1.15 11.19
N CYS A 110 5.05 0.52 10.20
CA CYS A 110 6.04 -0.54 10.44
C CYS A 110 7.26 -0.05 11.22
N VAL A 111 7.75 1.15 10.90
CA VAL A 111 8.91 1.74 11.57
C VAL A 111 8.57 2.16 13.01
N ASP A 112 7.47 2.88 13.21
CA ASP A 112 7.07 3.42 14.51
C ASP A 112 6.72 2.30 15.50
N GLN A 113 6.10 1.22 15.03
CA GLN A 113 5.74 0.07 15.87
C GLN A 113 6.81 -1.03 15.91
N LYS A 114 7.90 -0.87 15.16
CA LYS A 114 8.99 -1.87 15.03
C LYS A 114 8.46 -3.27 14.66
N GLN A 115 7.37 -3.32 13.90
CA GLN A 115 6.69 -4.55 13.51
C GLN A 115 6.33 -4.49 12.03
N TYR A 116 6.53 -5.63 11.32
CA TYR A 116 6.08 -5.75 9.93
C TYR A 116 4.61 -6.17 9.89
N PHE A 117 3.76 -5.32 9.31
CA PHE A 117 2.33 -5.61 9.06
C PHE A 117 2.10 -6.22 7.67
N ILE A 118 3.15 -6.27 6.85
CA ILE A 118 3.17 -6.79 5.48
C ILE A 118 4.36 -7.74 5.32
N PRO A 119 4.45 -8.58 4.25
CA PRO A 119 5.62 -9.38 3.95
C PRO A 119 6.90 -8.54 3.98
N LYS A 120 7.98 -9.11 4.50
CA LYS A 120 9.26 -8.40 4.59
C LYS A 120 9.74 -7.93 3.22
N GLU A 121 9.48 -8.70 2.19
CA GLU A 121 9.84 -8.39 0.80
C GLU A 121 9.08 -7.17 0.30
N ASP A 122 7.76 -7.11 0.55
CA ASP A 122 6.91 -5.96 0.22
C ASP A 122 7.32 -4.72 1.02
N PHE A 123 7.64 -4.88 2.32
CA PHE A 123 8.15 -3.79 3.13
C PHE A 123 9.45 -3.21 2.58
N LEU A 124 10.38 -4.06 2.13
CA LEU A 124 11.63 -3.59 1.55
C LEU A 124 11.40 -2.82 0.24
N ALA A 125 10.49 -3.31 -0.62
CA ALA A 125 10.10 -2.60 -1.83
C ALA A 125 9.46 -1.24 -1.54
N ILE A 126 8.51 -1.19 -0.60
CA ILE A 126 7.86 0.06 -0.14
C ILE A 126 8.91 1.02 0.44
N LYS A 127 9.81 0.53 1.28
CA LYS A 127 10.89 1.35 1.87
C LYS A 127 11.77 1.99 0.81
N GLU A 128 12.16 1.23 -0.21
CA GLU A 128 12.98 1.74 -1.31
C GLU A 128 12.22 2.82 -2.10
N ASP A 129 10.97 2.56 -2.45
CA ASP A 129 10.13 3.46 -3.22
C ASP A 129 9.82 4.76 -2.47
N VAL A 130 9.48 4.64 -1.17
CA VAL A 130 9.26 5.81 -0.30
C VAL A 130 10.54 6.63 -0.13
N ALA A 131 11.69 5.98 0.10
CA ALA A 131 12.96 6.67 0.24
C ALA A 131 13.36 7.39 -1.06
N PHE A 132 13.21 6.72 -2.20
CA PHE A 132 13.50 7.28 -3.51
C PHE A 132 12.63 8.50 -3.81
N LEU A 133 11.29 8.37 -3.72
CA LEU A 133 10.40 9.47 -4.05
C LEU A 133 10.53 10.63 -3.05
N THR A 134 10.76 10.35 -1.76
CA THR A 134 11.06 11.39 -0.77
C THR A 134 12.34 12.15 -1.12
N THR A 135 13.35 11.48 -1.63
CA THR A 135 14.59 12.11 -2.10
C THR A 135 14.33 12.97 -3.34
N CYS A 136 13.59 12.44 -4.33
CA CYS A 136 13.18 13.21 -5.51
C CYS A 136 12.40 14.48 -5.14
N LEU A 137 11.47 14.41 -4.19
CA LEU A 137 10.70 15.56 -3.70
C LEU A 137 11.58 16.61 -3.02
N LYS A 138 12.69 16.24 -2.44
CA LYS A 138 13.66 17.18 -1.84
C LYS A 138 14.62 17.77 -2.87
N THR A 139 14.79 17.16 -4.04
CA THR A 139 15.74 17.53 -5.07
C THR A 139 15.03 17.94 -6.36
N VAL A 140 15.00 17.08 -7.35
CA VAL A 140 14.49 17.38 -8.71
C VAL A 140 13.02 17.75 -8.75
N LEU A 141 12.20 17.17 -7.86
CA LEU A 141 10.76 17.45 -7.76
C LEU A 141 10.42 18.56 -6.76
N SER A 142 11.42 19.20 -6.15
CA SER A 142 11.20 20.29 -5.18
C SER A 142 10.25 21.40 -5.66
N PRO A 143 10.29 21.84 -6.93
CA PRO A 143 9.35 22.85 -7.44
C PRO A 143 7.88 22.39 -7.46
N TYR A 144 7.63 21.07 -7.40
CA TYR A 144 6.31 20.48 -7.49
C TYR A 144 5.74 20.00 -6.15
N ASN A 145 6.42 20.23 -5.04
CA ASN A 145 6.01 19.72 -3.71
C ASN A 145 4.59 20.09 -3.33
N ALA A 146 4.17 21.35 -3.57
CA ALA A 146 2.81 21.78 -3.26
C ALA A 146 1.77 21.04 -4.12
N PHE A 147 2.07 20.83 -5.41
CA PHE A 147 1.23 20.06 -6.30
C PHE A 147 1.17 18.60 -5.89
N PHE A 148 2.33 17.97 -5.63
CA PHE A 148 2.42 16.59 -5.20
C PHE A 148 1.60 16.35 -3.93
N LYS A 149 1.77 17.20 -2.91
CA LYS A 149 1.02 17.09 -1.67
C LYS A 149 -0.49 17.17 -1.90
N GLY A 150 -0.98 18.18 -2.60
CA GLY A 150 -2.41 18.34 -2.86
C GLY A 150 -2.99 17.20 -3.71
N ARG A 151 -2.26 16.75 -4.74
CA ARG A 151 -2.76 15.77 -5.69
C ARG A 151 -2.68 14.33 -5.18
N PHE A 152 -1.54 13.92 -4.60
CA PHE A 152 -1.25 12.53 -4.28
C PHE A 152 -1.30 12.21 -2.78
N MET A 153 -1.07 13.19 -1.91
CA MET A 153 -1.19 12.98 -0.46
C MET A 153 -2.60 13.31 0.07
N GLU A 154 -3.21 14.36 -0.45
CA GLU A 154 -4.55 14.84 -0.04
C GLU A 154 -5.67 14.35 -0.97
N GLY A 155 -5.33 13.70 -2.08
CA GLY A 155 -6.29 13.10 -3.01
C GLY A 155 -7.11 14.12 -3.81
N LEU A 156 -6.67 15.37 -3.93
CA LEU A 156 -7.40 16.38 -4.69
C LEU A 156 -7.39 16.06 -6.19
N SER A 157 -8.53 16.16 -6.85
CA SER A 157 -8.58 16.12 -8.31
C SER A 157 -7.89 17.36 -8.90
N ILE A 158 -7.40 17.26 -10.15
CA ILE A 158 -6.77 18.39 -10.87
C ILE A 158 -7.66 19.64 -10.82
N ARG A 159 -8.97 19.45 -11.03
CA ARG A 159 -9.95 20.54 -11.00
C ARG A 159 -10.05 21.21 -9.62
N LYS A 160 -10.10 20.40 -8.55
CA LYS A 160 -10.15 20.90 -7.17
C LYS A 160 -8.85 21.59 -6.80
N TYR A 161 -7.70 20.99 -7.12
CA TYR A 161 -6.40 21.60 -6.87
C TYR A 161 -6.25 22.94 -7.61
N ALA A 162 -6.63 23.01 -8.89
CA ALA A 162 -6.58 24.24 -9.68
C ALA A 162 -7.42 25.36 -9.04
N ALA A 163 -8.63 25.03 -8.56
CA ALA A 163 -9.48 25.99 -7.82
C ALA A 163 -8.82 26.47 -6.52
N THR A 164 -8.19 25.56 -5.76
CA THR A 164 -7.53 25.90 -4.48
C THR A 164 -6.35 26.85 -4.68
N VAL A 165 -5.56 26.69 -5.75
CA VAL A 165 -4.38 27.53 -6.02
C VAL A 165 -4.67 28.71 -6.95
N GLY A 166 -5.92 28.92 -7.36
CA GLY A 166 -6.30 30.02 -8.24
C GLY A 166 -5.72 29.93 -9.66
N LYS A 167 -5.41 28.71 -10.13
CA LYS A 167 -4.86 28.46 -11.48
C LYS A 167 -5.91 27.85 -12.41
N ASN A 168 -5.74 28.03 -13.71
CA ASN A 168 -6.56 27.30 -14.67
C ASN A 168 -6.15 25.81 -14.74
N ARG A 169 -7.08 24.95 -15.16
CA ARG A 169 -6.89 23.52 -15.27
C ARG A 169 -5.69 23.13 -16.16
N GLY A 170 -5.57 23.79 -17.33
CA GLY A 170 -4.49 23.49 -18.28
C GLY A 170 -3.10 23.75 -17.70
N SER A 171 -2.94 24.82 -16.89
CA SER A 171 -1.68 25.09 -16.19
C SER A 171 -1.34 24.00 -15.18
N VAL A 172 -2.33 23.45 -14.49
CA VAL A 172 -2.12 22.37 -13.51
C VAL A 172 -1.80 21.04 -14.22
N GLU A 173 -2.47 20.74 -15.32
CA GLU A 173 -2.17 19.57 -16.17
C GLU A 173 -0.73 19.65 -16.73
N TYR A 174 -0.30 20.83 -17.13
CA TYR A 174 1.09 21.05 -17.56
C TYR A 174 2.09 20.80 -16.42
N ILE A 175 1.81 21.29 -15.20
CA ILE A 175 2.64 21.03 -14.02
C ILE A 175 2.74 19.52 -13.77
N GLN A 176 1.61 18.79 -13.81
CA GLN A 176 1.60 17.35 -13.65
C GLN A 176 2.45 16.64 -14.71
N LYS A 177 2.25 16.97 -15.98
CA LYS A 177 3.00 16.39 -17.09
C LYS A 177 4.51 16.60 -16.92
N LYS A 178 4.93 17.80 -16.54
CA LYS A 178 6.33 18.14 -16.33
C LYS A 178 6.92 17.39 -15.15
N MET A 179 6.23 17.36 -14.02
CA MET A 179 6.63 16.59 -12.83
C MET A 179 6.80 15.11 -13.16
N MET A 180 5.84 14.52 -13.88
CA MET A 180 5.89 13.11 -14.26
C MET A 180 7.07 12.81 -15.19
N ALA A 181 7.39 13.70 -16.13
CA ALA A 181 8.55 13.54 -17.01
C ALA A 181 9.87 13.56 -16.22
N GLU A 182 10.02 14.48 -15.27
CA GLU A 182 11.21 14.57 -14.42
C GLU A 182 11.34 13.34 -13.49
N LEU A 183 10.22 12.83 -12.93
CA LEU A 183 10.24 11.61 -12.13
C LEU A 183 10.58 10.37 -12.98
N THR A 184 10.04 10.28 -14.18
CA THR A 184 10.35 9.20 -15.14
C THR A 184 11.84 9.14 -15.43
N GLU A 185 12.45 10.30 -15.69
CA GLU A 185 13.90 10.39 -15.94
C GLU A 185 14.72 10.03 -14.70
N ALA A 186 14.30 10.48 -13.51
CA ALA A 186 14.96 10.12 -12.27
C ALA A 186 14.91 8.60 -11.98
N LEU A 187 13.80 7.93 -12.31
CA LEU A 187 13.67 6.48 -12.21
C LEU A 187 14.62 5.76 -13.17
N ARG A 188 14.69 6.23 -14.42
CA ARG A 188 15.59 5.69 -15.42
C ARG A 188 17.05 5.78 -14.97
N LEU A 189 17.47 6.95 -14.49
CA LEU A 189 18.84 7.19 -14.01
C LEU A 189 19.15 6.34 -12.76
N ARG A 190 18.19 6.18 -11.83
CA ARG A 190 18.37 5.29 -10.67
C ARG A 190 18.70 3.88 -11.11
N ASP A 191 17.89 3.33 -12.01
CA ASP A 191 18.04 1.94 -12.42
C ASP A 191 19.31 1.73 -13.25
N GLU A 192 19.73 2.71 -14.08
CA GLU A 192 21.03 2.70 -14.78
C GLU A 192 22.21 2.68 -13.79
N THR A 193 22.14 3.54 -12.76
CA THR A 193 23.22 3.65 -11.77
C THR A 193 23.32 2.39 -10.89
N ASP A 194 22.19 1.80 -10.51
CA ASP A 194 22.13 0.59 -9.70
C ASP A 194 22.48 -0.68 -10.50
N GLY A 195 22.78 -0.56 -11.80
CA GLY A 195 23.06 -1.71 -12.68
C GLY A 195 21.88 -2.65 -12.86
N ARG A 196 20.68 -2.21 -12.54
CA ARG A 196 19.44 -3.01 -12.59
C ARG A 196 18.86 -3.13 -14.00
N ILE A 197 19.35 -2.32 -14.95
CA ILE A 197 19.03 -2.49 -16.36
C ILE A 197 19.97 -3.57 -16.93
N ARG A 198 19.49 -4.80 -16.96
CA ARG A 198 19.97 -5.72 -17.99
C ARG A 198 19.39 -5.21 -19.30
N LEU A 199 20.21 -4.53 -20.08
CA LEU A 199 19.88 -4.22 -21.46
C LEU A 199 19.34 -5.50 -22.10
N ALA A 200 18.06 -5.49 -22.48
CA ALA A 200 17.54 -6.51 -23.35
C ALA A 200 18.43 -6.45 -24.61
N ALA A 201 19.20 -7.52 -24.84
CA ALA A 201 19.98 -7.62 -26.05
C ALA A 201 19.05 -7.42 -27.25
N PRO A 202 19.44 -6.61 -28.24
CA PRO A 202 18.63 -6.49 -29.45
C PRO A 202 18.48 -7.90 -30.01
N THR A 203 17.24 -8.35 -30.17
CA THR A 203 16.92 -9.56 -30.92
C THR A 203 17.27 -9.26 -32.36
N GLU A 204 18.36 -9.90 -32.87
CA GLU A 204 18.67 -9.98 -34.30
C GLU A 204 17.56 -10.74 -35.05
#